data_47f6e46578b58a3720bb1d0cb24249a9
#
_entry.id   47f6e46578b58a3720bb1d0cb24249a9
#
_cell.length_a   1.000
_cell.length_b   1.000
_cell.length_c   1.000
_cell.angle_alpha   90.00
_cell.angle_beta   90.00
_cell.angle_gamma   90.00
#
_symmetry.space_group_name_H-M   'P 1'
#
loop_
_entity.id
_entity.type
_entity.pdbx_description
1 polymer ?
#
loop_
_entity_poly.entity_id
_entity_poly.type
_entity_poly.pdbx_seq_one_letter_code
_entity_poly.pdbx_strand_id
1 'polypeptide(L)'
;MSPGKHSSLCQKTPPLCRELQKAPALLLTEDTRFSTLLNEHIETVAELFPYTYASPYRKFSPKSDLSVDVTPLKVGVMHSGGPAPGGHNVILGLLHSIKKLHPESRLLGFVGDGQGLLNNNTVEITEEFMKEFRNSGGFNCIGTGRTNIITEENKARCLQTANQLDLDGLVIIGGDGSNTATAILAEYFAQNQAKTVLIGVPKTIDGDLQHLFLDLTFGFDTATKFYSSIISNISRDALSCKGHYHFIKLMGRSSSHITLECALQTHPNIALISEEIAEKGTSLTELIHNICETIADRAAMGKYHGVVLIPEGIIEFIPEIQALVKEIESIPEQEDLYQALSPSSQQLLSKFPEDIRQQLLYHRDAHGNVYVSKISVDKLLIHLVQQYLEAHFKHVPFNAISHFLGYEGRSGTPTRFDNIYSYNLGYGAGILVFNRCNGYLSTIEGLTNPVEKWRLRALPIVRMLTTKTNKDGSIHPLIKKQLVDISSPVFNKFSLYRKIWALEDSYRFVGPLQICSPEDSYSDDFPPLILFLNHNEWQKRCSICLEIPDQDY
;
A
#
# COMPACT_ATOMS: atom_id res chain seq x y z
N MET A 1 32.32 -15.38 3.64
CA MET A 1 32.26 -13.96 4.07
C MET A 1 31.27 -13.89 5.20
N SER A 2 31.68 -13.51 6.41
CA SER A 2 30.75 -13.31 7.52
C SER A 2 29.79 -12.19 7.17
N PRO A 3 28.46 -12.35 7.44
CA PRO A 3 27.50 -11.29 7.21
C PRO A 3 27.93 -10.05 7.99
N GLY A 4 27.90 -8.90 7.31
CA GLY A 4 28.31 -7.62 7.90
C GLY A 4 27.57 -7.39 9.21
N LYS A 5 28.28 -6.99 10.25
CA LYS A 5 27.70 -6.63 11.55
C LYS A 5 26.71 -5.49 11.30
N HIS A 6 25.41 -5.80 11.37
CA HIS A 6 24.38 -4.76 11.40
C HIS A 6 24.71 -3.75 12.51
N SER A 7 24.48 -2.47 12.28
CA SER A 7 24.72 -1.45 13.30
C SER A 7 23.95 -1.79 14.58
N SER A 8 24.49 -1.43 15.73
CA SER A 8 23.85 -1.70 17.04
C SER A 8 22.43 -1.10 17.15
N LEU A 9 22.13 -0.09 16.34
CA LEU A 9 20.81 0.55 16.24
C LEU A 9 19.76 -0.37 15.56
N CYS A 10 20.16 -1.16 14.55
CA CYS A 10 19.25 -2.11 13.88
C CYS A 10 18.82 -3.29 14.79
N GLN A 11 19.46 -3.48 15.95
CA GLN A 11 19.14 -4.59 16.86
C GLN A 11 18.17 -4.21 17.97
N LYS A 12 17.79 -2.95 18.10
CA LYS A 12 16.81 -2.53 19.12
C LYS A 12 15.41 -3.05 18.80
N THR A 13 14.73 -3.59 19.79
CA THR A 13 13.31 -3.95 19.68
C THR A 13 12.47 -2.68 19.65
N PRO A 14 11.55 -2.53 18.70
CA PRO A 14 10.67 -1.36 18.63
C PRO A 14 9.79 -1.23 19.89
N PRO A 15 9.42 -0.01 20.30
CA PRO A 15 8.53 0.18 21.44
C PRO A 15 7.12 -0.31 21.17
N LEU A 16 6.47 -0.83 22.22
CA LEU A 16 5.05 -1.18 22.22
C LEU A 16 4.20 -0.01 22.72
N CYS A 17 3.00 0.16 22.16
CA CYS A 17 2.00 1.04 22.72
C CYS A 17 1.60 0.59 24.14
N ARG A 18 1.14 1.55 24.99
CA ARG A 18 0.81 1.26 26.40
C ARG A 18 -0.23 0.16 26.57
N GLU A 19 -1.16 0.06 25.65
CA GLU A 19 -2.19 -0.96 25.71
C GLU A 19 -1.58 -2.36 25.58
N LEU A 20 -0.71 -2.59 24.60
CA LEU A 20 -0.05 -3.86 24.37
C LEU A 20 0.97 -4.23 25.47
N GLN A 21 1.58 -3.24 26.14
CA GLN A 21 2.48 -3.49 27.27
C GLN A 21 1.76 -4.21 28.43
N LYS A 22 0.44 -4.06 28.53
CA LYS A 22 -0.40 -4.68 29.56
C LYS A 22 -0.78 -6.14 29.23
N ALA A 23 -0.45 -6.64 28.05
CA ALA A 23 -0.68 -8.06 27.74
C ALA A 23 0.10 -8.98 28.70
N PRO A 24 -0.47 -10.09 29.14
CA PRO A 24 -1.66 -10.80 28.69
C PRO A 24 -2.98 -10.34 29.32
N ALA A 25 -2.99 -9.31 30.19
CA ALA A 25 -4.16 -8.80 30.88
C ALA A 25 -5.15 -8.04 29.98
N LEU A 26 -5.16 -8.29 28.66
CA LEU A 26 -6.07 -7.62 27.73
C LEU A 26 -7.27 -8.50 27.43
N LEU A 27 -8.44 -8.04 27.84
CA LEU A 27 -9.71 -8.62 27.44
C LEU A 27 -10.21 -7.93 26.18
N LEU A 28 -10.60 -8.72 25.20
CA LEU A 28 -11.26 -8.25 24.01
C LEU A 28 -12.73 -7.95 24.34
N THR A 29 -13.17 -6.71 24.07
CA THR A 29 -14.55 -6.30 24.27
C THR A 29 -15.13 -5.78 22.95
N GLU A 30 -16.44 -5.89 22.79
CA GLU A 30 -17.13 -5.35 21.61
C GLU A 30 -17.03 -3.82 21.58
N ASP A 31 -16.80 -3.25 20.40
CA ASP A 31 -16.87 -1.82 20.19
C ASP A 31 -18.21 -1.45 19.57
N THR A 32 -19.17 -1.14 20.44
CA THR A 32 -20.55 -0.84 20.07
C THR A 32 -20.72 0.47 19.29
N ARG A 33 -19.71 1.34 19.26
CA ARG A 33 -19.76 2.63 18.52
C ARG A 33 -20.02 2.43 17.02
N PHE A 34 -19.70 1.25 16.50
CA PHE A 34 -19.72 0.94 15.06
C PHE A 34 -20.58 -0.26 14.69
N SER A 35 -21.46 -0.69 15.59
CA SER A 35 -22.37 -1.83 15.35
C SER A 35 -23.29 -1.62 14.14
N THR A 36 -23.53 -0.36 13.76
CA THR A 36 -24.42 0.03 12.65
C THR A 36 -23.70 0.29 11.33
N LEU A 37 -22.36 0.20 11.28
CA LEU A 37 -21.63 0.37 10.02
C LEU A 37 -21.84 -0.85 9.14
N LEU A 38 -22.47 -0.62 8.02
CA LEU A 38 -22.86 -1.65 7.06
C LEU A 38 -21.96 -1.55 5.82
N ASN A 39 -21.68 -2.71 5.21
CA ASN A 39 -20.96 -2.79 3.95
C ASN A 39 -21.85 -2.41 2.77
N GLU A 40 -21.26 -1.99 1.67
CA GLU A 40 -21.90 -2.10 0.35
C GLU A 40 -22.18 -3.59 0.06
N HIS A 41 -23.33 -3.92 -0.54
CA HIS A 41 -23.73 -5.31 -0.85
C HIS A 41 -23.85 -6.24 0.37
N ILE A 42 -24.36 -5.71 1.46
CA ILE A 42 -24.44 -6.39 2.76
C ILE A 42 -25.10 -7.78 2.70
N GLU A 43 -26.19 -7.92 1.95
CA GLU A 43 -26.94 -9.17 1.85
C GLU A 43 -26.10 -10.27 1.18
N THR A 44 -25.47 -9.95 0.05
CA THR A 44 -24.61 -10.89 -0.68
C THR A 44 -23.38 -11.30 0.12
N VAL A 45 -22.76 -10.36 0.87
CA VAL A 45 -21.64 -10.69 1.75
C VAL A 45 -22.10 -11.58 2.90
N ALA A 46 -23.29 -11.35 3.47
CA ALA A 46 -23.83 -12.20 4.54
C ALA A 46 -24.11 -13.63 4.06
N GLU A 47 -24.58 -13.80 2.82
CA GLU A 47 -24.78 -15.13 2.21
C GLU A 47 -23.46 -15.87 1.97
N LEU A 48 -22.42 -15.16 1.56
CA LEU A 48 -21.09 -15.75 1.30
C LEU A 48 -20.30 -16.07 2.57
N PHE A 49 -20.60 -15.41 3.69
CA PHE A 49 -19.84 -15.50 4.94
C PHE A 49 -20.75 -15.75 6.17
N PRO A 50 -21.62 -16.77 6.16
CA PRO A 50 -22.61 -16.99 7.23
C PRO A 50 -21.99 -17.22 8.62
N TYR A 51 -20.78 -17.75 8.71
CA TYR A 51 -20.11 -18.03 9.99
C TYR A 51 -19.32 -16.84 10.55
N THR A 52 -18.82 -15.94 9.69
CA THR A 52 -17.96 -14.82 10.11
C THR A 52 -18.62 -13.45 9.95
N TYR A 53 -19.72 -13.34 9.19
CA TYR A 53 -20.41 -12.08 8.93
C TYR A 53 -20.87 -11.32 10.19
N ALA A 54 -21.38 -12.04 11.19
CA ALA A 54 -21.87 -11.44 12.43
C ALA A 54 -20.74 -11.01 13.40
N SER A 55 -19.47 -11.15 13.01
CA SER A 55 -18.34 -10.78 13.85
C SER A 55 -18.36 -9.29 14.20
N PRO A 56 -18.32 -8.91 15.50
CA PRO A 56 -18.37 -7.52 15.92
C PRO A 56 -17.00 -6.84 15.80
N TYR A 57 -16.98 -5.53 15.66
CA TYR A 57 -15.77 -4.74 15.91
C TYR A 57 -15.32 -4.93 17.35
N ARG A 58 -14.00 -5.05 17.59
CA ARG A 58 -13.49 -5.30 18.93
C ARG A 58 -12.37 -4.35 19.30
N LYS A 59 -12.35 -3.95 20.59
CA LYS A 59 -11.30 -3.16 21.23
C LYS A 59 -10.73 -3.94 22.40
N PHE A 60 -9.57 -3.52 22.87
CA PHE A 60 -8.91 -4.11 24.02
C PHE A 60 -9.21 -3.29 25.26
N SER A 61 -9.44 -3.98 26.37
CA SER A 61 -9.62 -3.38 27.69
C SER A 61 -8.75 -4.13 28.70
N PRO A 62 -8.08 -3.42 29.65
CA PRO A 62 -7.31 -4.08 30.70
C PRO A 62 -8.21 -4.96 31.55
N LYS A 63 -7.78 -6.20 31.81
CA LYS A 63 -8.43 -7.11 32.77
C LYS A 63 -7.76 -6.97 34.12
N SER A 64 -8.54 -6.86 35.19
CA SER A 64 -8.06 -6.62 36.55
C SER A 64 -7.48 -7.86 37.23
N ASP A 65 -7.85 -9.07 36.80
CA ASP A 65 -7.38 -10.34 37.37
C ASP A 65 -6.99 -11.34 36.29
N LEU A 66 -5.75 -11.82 36.33
CA LEU A 66 -5.23 -12.89 35.51
C LEU A 66 -4.80 -14.08 36.38
N SER A 67 -5.76 -14.92 36.66
CA SER A 67 -5.51 -16.35 36.89
C SER A 67 -6.02 -17.17 35.69
N VAL A 68 -5.56 -16.81 34.45
CA VAL A 68 -5.82 -17.65 33.28
C VAL A 68 -4.64 -18.57 33.10
N ASP A 69 -4.90 -19.87 33.21
CA ASP A 69 -3.93 -20.90 32.85
C ASP A 69 -3.74 -20.82 31.32
N VAL A 70 -2.66 -20.17 30.91
CA VAL A 70 -2.35 -19.96 29.49
C VAL A 70 -1.63 -21.17 28.95
N THR A 71 -2.25 -21.90 28.03
CA THR A 71 -1.59 -23.00 27.33
C THR A 71 -0.66 -22.48 26.24
N PRO A 72 0.46 -23.17 25.93
CA PRO A 72 1.35 -22.80 24.84
C PRO A 72 0.59 -22.73 23.49
N LEU A 73 0.83 -21.68 22.73
CA LEU A 73 0.25 -21.51 21.39
C LEU A 73 1.21 -21.99 20.31
N LYS A 74 0.68 -22.64 19.29
CA LYS A 74 1.38 -22.93 18.05
C LYS A 74 0.77 -22.10 16.91
N VAL A 75 1.53 -21.14 16.39
CA VAL A 75 1.04 -20.17 15.40
C VAL A 75 1.82 -20.31 14.10
N GLY A 76 1.09 -20.36 12.99
CA GLY A 76 1.66 -20.26 11.65
C GLY A 76 1.70 -18.79 11.18
N VAL A 77 2.70 -18.42 10.40
CA VAL A 77 2.77 -17.10 9.75
C VAL A 77 3.26 -17.23 8.32
N MET A 78 2.69 -16.45 7.41
CA MET A 78 3.17 -16.33 6.03
C MET A 78 3.09 -14.89 5.52
N HIS A 79 4.01 -14.55 4.63
CA HIS A 79 3.88 -13.36 3.78
C HIS A 79 3.08 -13.70 2.52
N SER A 80 2.31 -12.75 2.00
CA SER A 80 1.58 -12.91 0.74
C SER A 80 1.59 -11.63 -0.10
N GLY A 81 1.83 -11.78 -1.39
CA GLY A 81 1.94 -10.68 -2.34
C GLY A 81 3.30 -9.98 -2.35
N GLY A 82 3.40 -8.80 -2.94
CA GLY A 82 4.64 -8.04 -3.01
C GLY A 82 5.17 -7.61 -1.64
N PRO A 83 6.51 -7.50 -1.45
CA PRO A 83 7.09 -7.03 -0.21
C PRO A 83 6.65 -5.61 0.16
N ALA A 84 6.75 -5.29 1.45
CA ALA A 84 6.65 -3.94 1.98
C ALA A 84 7.60 -3.80 3.18
N PRO A 85 8.24 -2.63 3.38
CA PRO A 85 9.12 -2.40 4.52
C PRO A 85 8.37 -2.56 5.85
N GLY A 86 8.92 -3.37 6.76
CA GLY A 86 8.31 -3.67 8.06
C GLY A 86 7.79 -5.10 8.23
N GLY A 87 7.69 -5.90 7.16
CA GLY A 87 7.16 -7.26 7.25
C GLY A 87 7.90 -8.16 8.24
N HIS A 88 9.22 -8.06 8.32
CA HIS A 88 10.01 -8.79 9.32
C HIS A 88 9.65 -8.39 10.75
N ASN A 89 9.34 -7.12 11.00
CA ASN A 89 8.93 -6.66 12.31
C ASN A 89 7.52 -7.10 12.70
N VAL A 90 6.62 -7.35 11.74
CA VAL A 90 5.35 -8.03 12.03
C VAL A 90 5.61 -9.42 12.60
N ILE A 91 6.49 -10.20 11.96
CA ILE A 91 6.86 -11.55 12.45
C ILE A 91 7.52 -11.48 13.83
N LEU A 92 8.43 -10.52 14.04
CA LEU A 92 9.08 -10.29 15.33
C LEU A 92 8.06 -9.93 16.43
N GLY A 93 7.13 -9.02 16.14
CA GLY A 93 6.07 -8.65 17.07
C GLY A 93 5.17 -9.82 17.44
N LEU A 94 4.80 -10.64 16.45
CA LEU A 94 4.02 -11.87 16.66
C LEU A 94 4.77 -12.87 17.54
N LEU A 95 6.06 -13.12 17.27
CA LEU A 95 6.91 -13.98 18.09
C LEU A 95 6.95 -13.51 19.54
N HIS A 96 7.23 -12.22 19.77
CA HIS A 96 7.30 -11.65 21.11
C HIS A 96 5.96 -11.73 21.85
N SER A 97 4.84 -11.50 21.14
CA SER A 97 3.51 -11.61 21.73
C SER A 97 3.21 -13.00 22.25
N ILE A 98 3.37 -14.03 21.41
CA ILE A 98 3.05 -15.41 21.82
C ILE A 98 4.02 -15.95 22.87
N LYS A 99 5.31 -15.57 22.82
CA LYS A 99 6.30 -15.90 23.86
C LYS A 99 6.03 -15.19 25.19
N LYS A 100 5.49 -13.97 25.16
CA LYS A 100 5.07 -13.24 26.37
C LYS A 100 3.83 -13.88 27.01
N LEU A 101 2.92 -14.42 26.19
CA LEU A 101 1.75 -15.16 26.68
C LEU A 101 2.18 -16.49 27.34
N HIS A 102 3.00 -17.28 26.66
CA HIS A 102 3.57 -18.52 27.20
C HIS A 102 4.96 -18.80 26.59
N PRO A 103 6.01 -19.01 27.40
CA PRO A 103 7.39 -19.18 26.89
C PRO A 103 7.56 -20.36 25.93
N GLU A 104 6.76 -21.42 26.06
CA GLU A 104 6.82 -22.62 25.21
C GLU A 104 6.03 -22.46 23.90
N SER A 105 5.32 -21.32 23.67
CA SER A 105 4.64 -21.06 22.41
C SER A 105 5.63 -21.09 21.24
N ARG A 106 5.16 -21.59 20.08
CA ARG A 106 6.00 -21.76 18.88
C ARG A 106 5.42 -20.98 17.71
N LEU A 107 6.31 -20.35 16.95
CA LEU A 107 5.98 -19.67 15.69
C LEU A 107 6.58 -20.42 14.51
N LEU A 108 5.76 -20.83 13.56
CA LEU A 108 6.16 -21.53 12.32
C LEU A 108 5.96 -20.60 11.14
N GLY A 109 7.04 -20.30 10.41
CA GLY A 109 7.00 -19.52 9.16
C GLY A 109 6.80 -20.45 7.96
N PHE A 110 5.77 -20.22 7.15
CA PHE A 110 5.56 -20.94 5.88
C PHE A 110 6.45 -20.33 4.80
N VAL A 111 7.35 -21.13 4.22
CA VAL A 111 8.37 -20.67 3.28
C VAL A 111 7.78 -20.51 1.87
N GLY A 112 7.90 -19.32 1.29
CA GLY A 112 7.47 -19.03 -0.07
C GLY A 112 5.95 -18.82 -0.22
N ASP A 113 5.28 -18.25 0.79
CA ASP A 113 3.85 -17.91 0.82
C ASP A 113 2.88 -19.10 0.97
N GLY A 114 1.72 -19.00 0.30
CA GLY A 114 0.71 -20.06 0.23
C GLY A 114 1.25 -21.40 -0.29
N GLN A 115 2.30 -21.41 -1.10
CA GLN A 115 2.95 -22.66 -1.55
C GLN A 115 3.55 -23.41 -0.36
N GLY A 116 4.17 -22.68 0.58
CA GLY A 116 4.68 -23.29 1.84
C GLY A 116 3.55 -23.88 2.67
N LEU A 117 2.42 -23.18 2.77
CA LEU A 117 1.22 -23.67 3.49
C LEU A 117 0.65 -24.94 2.83
N LEU A 118 0.48 -24.94 1.49
CA LEU A 118 -0.04 -26.08 0.76
C LEU A 118 0.85 -27.33 0.83
N ASN A 119 2.15 -27.14 0.93
CA ASN A 119 3.13 -28.24 0.94
C ASN A 119 3.67 -28.56 2.33
N ASN A 120 3.13 -27.94 3.39
CA ASN A 120 3.59 -28.09 4.77
C ASN A 120 5.11 -27.82 4.91
N ASN A 121 5.62 -26.82 4.16
CA ASN A 121 7.02 -26.41 4.19
C ASN A 121 7.20 -25.26 5.19
N THR A 122 7.75 -25.55 6.36
CA THR A 122 7.86 -24.59 7.46
C THR A 122 9.27 -24.48 8.01
N VAL A 123 9.57 -23.32 8.59
CA VAL A 123 10.75 -23.05 9.41
C VAL A 123 10.30 -22.55 10.77
N GLU A 124 10.94 -22.99 11.85
CA GLU A 124 10.65 -22.45 13.18
C GLU A 124 11.30 -21.07 13.33
N ILE A 125 10.46 -20.09 13.66
CA ILE A 125 10.90 -18.70 13.88
C ILE A 125 11.28 -18.55 15.36
N THR A 126 12.56 -18.28 15.62
CA THR A 126 13.11 -18.06 16.95
C THR A 126 13.73 -16.67 17.06
N GLU A 127 14.07 -16.24 18.28
CA GLU A 127 14.82 -14.99 18.50
C GLU A 127 16.16 -14.99 17.72
N GLU A 128 16.86 -16.14 17.72
CA GLU A 128 18.12 -16.27 16.99
C GLU A 128 17.92 -16.12 15.48
N PHE A 129 16.86 -16.77 14.92
CA PHE A 129 16.49 -16.63 13.52
C PHE A 129 16.20 -15.17 13.16
N MET A 130 15.47 -14.44 14.02
CA MET A 130 15.07 -13.05 13.73
C MET A 130 16.20 -12.02 13.90
N LYS A 131 17.34 -12.37 14.48
CA LYS A 131 18.46 -11.43 14.65
C LYS A 131 18.95 -10.80 13.33
N GLU A 132 18.96 -11.56 12.24
CA GLU A 132 19.41 -11.10 10.94
C GLU A 132 18.35 -10.24 10.22
N PHE A 133 17.08 -10.38 10.58
CA PHE A 133 15.95 -9.78 9.87
C PHE A 133 15.31 -8.59 10.61
N ARG A 134 15.60 -8.46 11.91
CA ARG A 134 15.06 -7.37 12.74
C ARG A 134 15.35 -6.00 12.12
N ASN A 135 14.30 -5.17 12.02
CA ASN A 135 14.37 -3.81 11.46
C ASN A 135 14.97 -3.75 10.04
N SER A 136 14.95 -4.83 9.29
CA SER A 136 15.40 -4.88 7.90
C SER A 136 14.22 -4.86 6.93
N GLY A 137 14.47 -4.43 5.70
CA GLY A 137 13.48 -4.44 4.62
C GLY A 137 13.39 -5.80 3.93
N GLY A 138 12.41 -5.92 3.05
CA GLY A 138 12.14 -7.14 2.31
C GLY A 138 11.26 -8.15 3.03
N PHE A 139 11.08 -9.33 2.41
CA PHE A 139 10.33 -10.47 2.95
C PHE A 139 11.15 -11.76 2.90
N ASN A 140 12.46 -11.62 2.85
CA ASN A 140 13.40 -12.72 2.58
C ASN A 140 13.61 -13.68 3.77
N CYS A 141 13.07 -13.40 4.97
CA CYS A 141 13.18 -14.33 6.09
C CYS A 141 12.43 -15.65 5.83
N ILE A 142 11.25 -15.60 5.22
CA ILE A 142 10.46 -16.78 4.83
C ILE A 142 10.00 -16.71 3.36
N GLY A 143 10.39 -15.67 2.62
CA GLY A 143 9.95 -15.45 1.24
C GLY A 143 8.52 -14.95 1.14
N THR A 144 8.04 -14.80 -0.10
CA THR A 144 6.66 -14.39 -0.44
C THR A 144 6.31 -14.83 -1.85
N GLY A 145 5.03 -14.84 -2.18
CA GLY A 145 4.52 -15.19 -3.52
C GLY A 145 3.07 -14.77 -3.72
N ARG A 146 2.44 -15.36 -4.75
CA ARG A 146 1.03 -15.08 -5.12
C ARG A 146 0.27 -16.37 -5.41
N THR A 147 0.48 -17.39 -4.60
CA THR A 147 -0.20 -18.68 -4.73
C THR A 147 -1.69 -18.53 -4.43
N ASN A 148 -2.52 -19.03 -5.33
CA ASN A 148 -3.97 -19.05 -5.09
C ASN A 148 -4.33 -20.16 -4.08
N ILE A 149 -4.67 -19.76 -2.86
CA ILE A 149 -5.01 -20.65 -1.75
C ILE A 149 -6.52 -20.81 -1.53
N ILE A 150 -7.36 -20.20 -2.36
CA ILE A 150 -8.81 -20.15 -2.18
C ILE A 150 -9.60 -21.05 -3.14
N THR A 151 -8.95 -21.84 -4.00
CA THR A 151 -9.66 -22.90 -4.73
C THR A 151 -10.18 -23.94 -3.75
N GLU A 152 -11.23 -24.69 -4.10
CA GLU A 152 -11.81 -25.71 -3.20
C GLU A 152 -10.77 -26.73 -2.72
N GLU A 153 -9.93 -27.21 -3.64
CA GLU A 153 -8.84 -28.13 -3.32
C GLU A 153 -7.82 -27.47 -2.36
N ASN A 154 -7.41 -26.24 -2.64
CA ASN A 154 -6.38 -25.57 -1.84
C ASN A 154 -6.88 -25.18 -0.45
N LYS A 155 -8.16 -24.77 -0.30
CA LYS A 155 -8.77 -24.55 1.02
C LYS A 155 -8.72 -25.81 1.89
N ALA A 156 -9.07 -26.97 1.31
CA ALA A 156 -9.01 -28.25 2.00
C ALA A 156 -7.57 -28.62 2.39
N ARG A 157 -6.58 -28.39 1.52
CA ARG A 157 -5.16 -28.58 1.83
C ARG A 157 -4.66 -27.64 2.92
N CYS A 158 -5.05 -26.37 2.90
CA CYS A 158 -4.71 -25.43 3.96
C CYS A 158 -5.23 -25.90 5.33
N LEU A 159 -6.49 -26.35 5.38
CA LEU A 159 -7.09 -26.89 6.59
C LEU A 159 -6.36 -28.18 7.05
N GLN A 160 -6.05 -29.08 6.13
CA GLN A 160 -5.30 -30.29 6.42
C GLN A 160 -3.93 -29.98 7.05
N THR A 161 -3.18 -29.05 6.46
CA THR A 161 -1.88 -28.60 6.99
C THR A 161 -2.02 -27.99 8.38
N ALA A 162 -3.02 -27.11 8.58
CA ALA A 162 -3.27 -26.49 9.88
C ALA A 162 -3.58 -27.54 10.97
N ASN A 163 -4.39 -28.56 10.63
CA ASN A 163 -4.73 -29.65 11.54
C ASN A 163 -3.52 -30.58 11.83
N GLN A 164 -2.73 -30.94 10.80
CA GLN A 164 -1.53 -31.76 10.96
C GLN A 164 -0.49 -31.10 11.87
N LEU A 165 -0.35 -29.79 11.77
CA LEU A 165 0.55 -29.01 12.61
C LEU A 165 -0.08 -28.65 13.96
N ASP A 166 -1.36 -28.94 14.18
CA ASP A 166 -2.14 -28.55 15.37
C ASP A 166 -2.01 -27.05 15.67
N LEU A 167 -2.26 -26.21 14.66
CA LEU A 167 -2.13 -24.77 14.81
C LEU A 167 -3.29 -24.16 15.60
N ASP A 168 -2.97 -23.24 16.52
CA ASP A 168 -3.96 -22.40 17.20
C ASP A 168 -4.37 -21.19 16.34
N GLY A 169 -3.46 -20.67 15.55
CA GLY A 169 -3.72 -19.57 14.63
C GLY A 169 -2.83 -19.59 13.40
N LEU A 170 -3.31 -18.99 12.32
CA LEU A 170 -2.57 -18.73 11.10
C LEU A 170 -2.64 -17.23 10.80
N VAL A 171 -1.48 -16.56 10.77
CA VAL A 171 -1.37 -15.12 10.49
C VAL A 171 -0.91 -14.92 9.06
N ILE A 172 -1.70 -14.19 8.26
CA ILE A 172 -1.41 -13.89 6.87
C ILE A 172 -1.10 -12.40 6.73
N ILE A 173 0.14 -12.08 6.34
CA ILE A 173 0.62 -10.71 6.16
C ILE A 173 0.51 -10.37 4.68
N GLY A 174 -0.47 -9.53 4.29
CA GLY A 174 -0.69 -9.27 2.87
C GLY A 174 -1.61 -8.10 2.55
N GLY A 175 -1.77 -7.82 1.25
CA GLY A 175 -2.60 -6.74 0.72
C GLY A 175 -4.09 -7.10 0.68
N ASP A 176 -4.85 -6.36 -0.15
CA ASP A 176 -6.29 -6.53 -0.38
C ASP A 176 -6.66 -7.98 -0.77
N GLY A 177 -6.05 -8.52 -1.81
CA GLY A 177 -6.31 -9.90 -2.26
C GLY A 177 -5.96 -10.95 -1.20
N SER A 178 -4.85 -10.77 -0.47
CA SER A 178 -4.43 -11.70 0.59
C SER A 178 -5.38 -11.66 1.79
N ASN A 179 -5.88 -10.48 2.17
CA ASN A 179 -6.85 -10.35 3.24
C ASN A 179 -8.25 -10.82 2.81
N THR A 180 -8.62 -10.67 1.54
CA THR A 180 -9.80 -11.33 0.97
C THR A 180 -9.68 -12.87 1.09
N ALA A 181 -8.52 -13.42 0.71
CA ALA A 181 -8.25 -14.85 0.86
C ALA A 181 -8.27 -15.29 2.33
N THR A 182 -7.78 -14.46 3.25
CA THR A 182 -7.87 -14.70 4.70
C THR A 182 -9.31 -14.79 5.18
N ALA A 183 -10.20 -13.90 4.71
CA ALA A 183 -11.63 -13.97 5.04
C ALA A 183 -12.29 -15.27 4.53
N ILE A 184 -12.02 -15.63 3.27
CA ILE A 184 -12.54 -16.87 2.66
C ILE A 184 -12.06 -18.11 3.42
N LEU A 185 -10.77 -18.17 3.79
CA LEU A 185 -10.24 -19.26 4.60
C LEU A 185 -10.83 -19.27 6.01
N ALA A 186 -11.02 -18.10 6.63
CA ALA A 186 -11.62 -17.99 7.96
C ALA A 186 -13.05 -18.54 7.98
N GLU A 187 -13.83 -18.23 6.93
CA GLU A 187 -15.17 -18.79 6.74
C GLU A 187 -15.13 -20.30 6.57
N TYR A 188 -14.26 -20.81 5.68
CA TYR A 188 -14.11 -22.23 5.43
C TYR A 188 -13.66 -23.01 6.68
N PHE A 189 -12.72 -22.44 7.46
CA PHE A 189 -12.24 -23.06 8.71
C PHE A 189 -13.35 -23.07 9.78
N ALA A 190 -14.14 -21.99 9.89
CA ALA A 190 -15.29 -21.94 10.79
C ALA A 190 -16.38 -22.97 10.40
N GLN A 191 -16.71 -23.08 9.12
CA GLN A 191 -17.63 -24.08 8.60
C GLN A 191 -17.20 -25.52 8.97
N ASN A 192 -15.89 -25.80 8.93
CA ASN A 192 -15.33 -27.11 9.26
C ASN A 192 -14.96 -27.26 10.75
N GLN A 193 -15.39 -26.35 11.62
CA GLN A 193 -15.16 -26.36 13.07
C GLN A 193 -13.66 -26.49 13.44
N ALA A 194 -12.78 -25.88 12.63
CA ALA A 194 -11.35 -25.94 12.86
C ALA A 194 -10.93 -25.22 14.15
N LYS A 195 -9.94 -25.79 14.83
CA LYS A 195 -9.28 -25.15 15.99
C LYS A 195 -8.57 -23.85 15.57
N THR A 196 -7.96 -23.83 14.39
CA THR A 196 -7.11 -22.75 13.90
C THR A 196 -7.93 -21.50 13.54
N VAL A 197 -7.57 -20.35 14.12
CA VAL A 197 -8.14 -19.05 13.74
C VAL A 197 -7.26 -18.34 12.71
N LEU A 198 -7.88 -17.59 11.80
CA LEU A 198 -7.21 -16.83 10.74
C LEU A 198 -7.15 -15.35 11.10
N ILE A 199 -5.94 -14.78 11.10
CA ILE A 199 -5.72 -13.34 11.35
C ILE A 199 -5.00 -12.74 10.15
N GLY A 200 -5.53 -11.63 9.65
CA GLY A 200 -4.86 -10.82 8.65
C GLY A 200 -4.02 -9.70 9.27
N VAL A 201 -2.90 -9.38 8.64
CA VAL A 201 -2.15 -8.15 8.92
C VAL A 201 -2.08 -7.34 7.62
N PRO A 202 -2.68 -6.13 7.60
CA PRO A 202 -2.82 -5.34 6.39
C PRO A 202 -1.49 -4.77 5.94
N LYS A 203 -1.11 -5.04 4.70
CA LYS A 203 0.17 -4.68 4.09
C LYS A 203 -0.05 -4.17 2.67
N THR A 204 0.31 -2.94 2.38
CA THR A 204 0.54 -2.40 1.03
C THR A 204 1.34 -1.11 1.13
N ILE A 205 2.20 -0.85 0.13
CA ILE A 205 2.84 0.46 0.01
C ILE A 205 1.94 1.48 -0.70
N ASP A 206 0.83 1.04 -1.31
CA ASP A 206 0.03 1.87 -2.23
C ASP A 206 -0.91 2.85 -1.50
N GLY A 207 -1.16 2.64 -0.19
CA GLY A 207 -2.05 3.49 0.59
C GLY A 207 -3.55 3.28 0.27
N ASP A 208 -3.88 2.28 -0.55
CA ASP A 208 -5.22 2.02 -1.09
C ASP A 208 -6.06 1.04 -0.25
N LEU A 209 -5.55 0.63 0.90
CA LEU A 209 -6.27 -0.21 1.86
C LEU A 209 -6.54 0.61 3.13
N GLN A 210 -7.70 1.21 3.21
CA GLN A 210 -8.13 2.08 4.30
C GLN A 210 -9.52 1.69 4.81
N HIS A 211 -9.77 1.94 6.07
CA HIS A 211 -11.05 1.78 6.72
C HIS A 211 -11.09 2.67 7.97
N LEU A 212 -12.25 2.84 8.60
CA LEU A 212 -12.42 3.65 9.81
C LEU A 212 -11.43 3.28 10.95
N PHE A 213 -10.99 2.02 11.02
CA PHE A 213 -9.98 1.52 11.97
C PHE A 213 -8.66 1.15 11.31
N LEU A 214 -8.44 1.57 10.09
CA LEU A 214 -7.23 1.33 9.33
C LEU A 214 -6.88 2.60 8.56
N ASP A 215 -6.21 3.53 9.23
CA ASP A 215 -5.82 4.81 8.66
C ASP A 215 -4.79 4.63 7.53
N LEU A 216 -3.89 3.66 7.68
CA LEU A 216 -2.78 3.40 6.78
C LEU A 216 -2.27 1.97 6.96
N THR A 217 -1.62 1.43 5.93
CA THR A 217 -0.89 0.16 5.99
C THR A 217 0.61 0.38 6.14
N PHE A 218 1.30 -0.54 6.81
CA PHE A 218 2.75 -0.44 6.93
C PHE A 218 3.45 -0.57 5.57
N GLY A 219 4.58 0.10 5.44
CA GLY A 219 5.39 0.17 4.23
C GLY A 219 5.13 1.43 3.39
N PHE A 220 3.98 2.08 3.53
CA PHE A 220 3.66 3.32 2.81
C PHE A 220 4.59 4.47 3.23
N ASP A 221 4.79 4.67 4.52
CA ASP A 221 5.65 5.74 5.05
C ASP A 221 7.09 5.60 4.53
N THR A 222 7.64 4.39 4.59
CA THR A 222 8.98 4.11 4.09
C THR A 222 9.09 4.33 2.58
N ALA A 223 8.16 3.78 1.81
CA ALA A 223 8.19 3.87 0.35
C ALA A 223 8.09 5.33 -0.10
N THR A 224 7.17 6.10 0.46
CA THR A 224 6.97 7.51 0.07
C THR A 224 8.14 8.39 0.50
N LYS A 225 8.72 8.20 1.68
CA LYS A 225 9.92 8.92 2.11
C LYS A 225 11.14 8.57 1.28
N PHE A 226 11.29 7.28 0.92
CA PHE A 226 12.36 6.84 0.03
C PHE A 226 12.26 7.50 -1.34
N TYR A 227 11.08 7.45 -1.96
CA TYR A 227 10.84 8.11 -3.24
C TYR A 227 11.02 9.63 -3.14
N SER A 228 10.52 10.27 -2.10
CA SER A 228 10.68 11.71 -1.88
C SER A 228 12.15 12.12 -1.73
N SER A 229 12.98 11.29 -1.11
CA SER A 229 14.43 11.54 -1.04
C SER A 229 15.08 11.54 -2.43
N ILE A 230 14.73 10.57 -3.28
CA ILE A 230 15.24 10.49 -4.66
C ILE A 230 14.71 11.66 -5.49
N ILE A 231 13.40 11.96 -5.41
CA ILE A 231 12.79 13.10 -6.11
C ILE A 231 13.48 14.41 -5.73
N SER A 232 13.79 14.60 -4.44
CA SER A 232 14.52 15.78 -3.95
C SER A 232 15.92 15.89 -4.57
N ASN A 233 16.61 14.75 -4.71
CA ASN A 233 17.94 14.73 -5.35
C ASN A 233 17.83 15.07 -6.84
N ILE A 234 16.85 14.51 -7.56
CA ILE A 234 16.55 14.82 -8.96
C ILE A 234 16.19 16.31 -9.11
N SER A 235 15.41 16.86 -8.18
CA SER A 235 15.04 18.29 -8.19
C SER A 235 16.25 19.21 -8.04
N ARG A 236 17.26 18.81 -7.23
CA ARG A 236 18.54 19.54 -7.13
C ARG A 236 19.34 19.46 -8.41
N ASP A 237 19.34 18.31 -9.07
CA ASP A 237 19.98 18.15 -10.37
C ASP A 237 19.32 19.03 -11.44
N ALA A 238 17.98 19.03 -11.51
CA ALA A 238 17.21 19.90 -12.38
C ALA A 238 17.55 21.38 -12.20
N LEU A 239 17.68 21.85 -10.94
CA LEU A 239 18.11 23.21 -10.63
C LEU A 239 19.55 23.51 -11.04
N SER A 240 20.42 22.52 -11.00
CA SER A 240 21.83 22.67 -11.35
C SER A 240 22.04 22.73 -12.86
N CYS A 241 21.42 21.82 -13.61
CA CYS A 241 21.58 21.68 -15.05
C CYS A 241 20.68 22.63 -15.86
N LYS A 242 19.46 22.94 -15.33
CA LYS A 242 18.47 23.86 -15.91
C LYS A 242 18.05 23.60 -17.37
N GLY A 243 18.23 22.37 -17.85
CA GLY A 243 17.99 22.01 -19.25
C GLY A 243 17.06 20.81 -19.50
N HIS A 244 16.53 20.19 -18.43
CA HIS A 244 15.76 18.96 -18.55
C HIS A 244 14.51 18.98 -17.68
N TYR A 245 13.42 18.42 -18.21
CA TYR A 245 12.27 18.00 -17.43
C TYR A 245 12.41 16.54 -17.02
N HIS A 246 12.22 16.24 -15.75
CA HIS A 246 12.29 14.88 -15.20
C HIS A 246 10.87 14.33 -15.02
N PHE A 247 10.52 13.35 -15.83
CA PHE A 247 9.24 12.64 -15.76
C PHE A 247 9.42 11.41 -14.88
N ILE A 248 8.86 11.43 -13.69
CA ILE A 248 9.09 10.42 -12.66
C ILE A 248 7.83 9.60 -12.47
N LYS A 249 7.84 8.37 -12.96
CA LYS A 249 6.79 7.39 -12.73
C LYS A 249 6.97 6.79 -11.33
N LEU A 250 5.90 6.79 -10.53
CA LEU A 250 5.86 6.25 -9.18
C LEU A 250 4.98 5.02 -9.13
N MET A 251 5.31 4.05 -8.27
CA MET A 251 4.42 2.94 -7.98
C MET A 251 3.06 3.40 -7.46
N GLY A 252 2.07 2.53 -7.51
CA GLY A 252 0.68 2.79 -7.17
C GLY A 252 -0.22 2.58 -8.37
N ARG A 253 -0.56 1.29 -8.63
CA ARG A 253 -1.35 0.92 -9.82
C ARG A 253 -2.78 1.43 -9.74
N SER A 254 -3.41 1.32 -8.59
CA SER A 254 -4.86 1.50 -8.45
C SER A 254 -5.25 2.83 -7.84
N SER A 255 -4.30 3.58 -7.31
CA SER A 255 -4.55 4.86 -6.65
C SER A 255 -3.31 5.74 -6.69
N SER A 256 -3.51 7.05 -6.52
CA SER A 256 -2.45 8.06 -6.58
C SER A 256 -1.93 8.50 -5.21
N HIS A 257 -2.19 7.74 -4.12
CA HIS A 257 -1.78 8.15 -2.77
C HIS A 257 -0.26 8.34 -2.65
N ILE A 258 0.55 7.46 -3.25
CA ILE A 258 2.02 7.62 -3.26
C ILE A 258 2.41 8.92 -3.96
N THR A 259 1.82 9.19 -5.12
CA THR A 259 2.14 10.40 -5.89
C THR A 259 1.74 11.66 -5.13
N LEU A 260 0.55 11.65 -4.50
CA LEU A 260 0.08 12.78 -3.69
C LEU A 260 1.00 13.02 -2.48
N GLU A 261 1.37 11.97 -1.75
CA GLU A 261 2.28 12.07 -0.60
C GLU A 261 3.66 12.60 -1.03
N CYS A 262 4.23 12.06 -2.12
CA CYS A 262 5.51 12.54 -2.64
C CYS A 262 5.43 14.00 -3.12
N ALA A 263 4.31 14.40 -3.74
CA ALA A 263 4.11 15.78 -4.17
C ALA A 263 4.05 16.75 -2.98
N LEU A 264 3.36 16.37 -1.89
CA LEU A 264 3.30 17.16 -0.66
C LEU A 264 4.65 17.27 0.05
N GLN A 265 5.50 16.23 -0.09
CA GLN A 265 6.83 16.24 0.52
C GLN A 265 7.87 17.01 -0.31
N THR A 266 7.74 17.08 -1.65
CA THR A 266 8.82 17.54 -2.53
C THR A 266 8.49 18.79 -3.36
N HIS A 267 7.22 19.16 -3.49
CA HIS A 267 6.73 20.30 -4.26
C HIS A 267 7.18 20.31 -5.73
N PRO A 268 6.84 19.28 -6.54
CA PRO A 268 7.20 19.22 -7.96
C PRO A 268 6.39 20.24 -8.76
N ASN A 269 6.85 20.57 -9.98
CA ASN A 269 6.10 21.50 -10.84
C ASN A 269 4.78 20.92 -11.31
N ILE A 270 4.73 19.62 -11.60
CA ILE A 270 3.51 18.91 -12.00
C ILE A 270 3.42 17.63 -11.19
N ALA A 271 2.26 17.35 -10.62
CA ALA A 271 1.92 16.05 -10.07
C ALA A 271 0.54 15.65 -10.57
N LEU A 272 0.50 14.55 -11.32
CA LEU A 272 -0.74 14.02 -11.89
C LEU A 272 -1.43 13.14 -10.85
N ILE A 273 -2.74 13.29 -10.72
CA ILE A 273 -3.58 12.48 -9.82
C ILE A 273 -4.63 11.80 -10.67
N SER A 274 -4.58 10.48 -10.71
CA SER A 274 -5.44 9.65 -11.58
C SER A 274 -6.92 9.86 -11.29
N GLU A 275 -7.28 9.95 -10.01
CA GLU A 275 -8.64 10.14 -9.55
C GLU A 275 -9.24 11.48 -9.97
N GLU A 276 -8.42 12.53 -10.01
CA GLU A 276 -8.85 13.84 -10.52
C GLU A 276 -9.13 13.80 -12.03
N ILE A 277 -8.30 13.06 -12.79
CA ILE A 277 -8.49 12.86 -14.23
C ILE A 277 -9.80 12.15 -14.51
N ALA A 278 -10.09 11.09 -13.76
CA ALA A 278 -11.33 10.33 -13.89
C ALA A 278 -12.56 11.17 -13.53
N GLU A 279 -12.53 11.90 -12.40
CA GLU A 279 -13.65 12.72 -11.94
C GLU A 279 -13.98 13.85 -12.90
N LYS A 280 -12.96 14.49 -13.48
CA LYS A 280 -13.14 15.55 -14.47
C LYS A 280 -13.41 15.04 -15.87
N GLY A 281 -13.25 13.74 -16.13
CA GLY A 281 -13.30 13.17 -17.47
C GLY A 281 -12.24 13.76 -18.41
N THR A 282 -11.06 14.11 -17.87
CA THR A 282 -9.98 14.78 -18.62
C THR A 282 -9.47 13.87 -19.74
N SER A 283 -9.57 14.33 -20.98
CA SER A 283 -9.08 13.59 -22.14
C SER A 283 -7.54 13.54 -22.19
N LEU A 284 -6.98 12.56 -22.92
CA LEU A 284 -5.54 12.49 -23.12
C LEU A 284 -4.99 13.78 -23.76
N THR A 285 -5.71 14.35 -24.73
CA THR A 285 -5.29 15.59 -25.41
C THR A 285 -5.29 16.77 -24.43
N GLU A 286 -6.30 16.89 -23.59
CA GLU A 286 -6.38 17.94 -22.58
C GLU A 286 -5.30 17.78 -21.50
N LEU A 287 -5.02 16.54 -21.06
CA LEU A 287 -3.93 16.27 -20.14
C LEU A 287 -2.58 16.73 -20.69
N ILE A 288 -2.29 16.40 -21.96
CA ILE A 288 -1.05 16.81 -22.63
C ILE A 288 -1.01 18.33 -22.81
N HIS A 289 -2.12 18.96 -23.18
CA HIS A 289 -2.23 20.41 -23.28
C HIS A 289 -1.86 21.10 -21.96
N ASN A 290 -2.44 20.68 -20.84
CA ASN A 290 -2.19 21.27 -19.51
C ASN A 290 -0.71 21.14 -19.08
N ILE A 291 -0.07 20.00 -19.40
CA ILE A 291 1.37 19.82 -19.16
C ILE A 291 2.16 20.80 -20.03
N CYS A 292 1.83 20.91 -21.31
CA CYS A 292 2.53 21.78 -22.25
C CYS A 292 2.33 23.28 -21.94
N GLU A 293 1.15 23.71 -21.49
CA GLU A 293 0.94 25.08 -21.00
C GLU A 293 1.87 25.40 -19.83
N THR A 294 1.94 24.53 -18.83
CA THR A 294 2.85 24.73 -17.69
C THR A 294 4.31 24.83 -18.16
N ILE A 295 4.73 23.99 -19.11
CA ILE A 295 6.09 24.03 -19.68
C ILE A 295 6.32 25.34 -20.43
N ALA A 296 5.35 25.81 -21.22
CA ALA A 296 5.44 27.05 -21.97
C ALA A 296 5.49 28.29 -21.08
N ASP A 297 4.66 28.32 -20.02
CA ASP A 297 4.65 29.40 -19.03
C ASP A 297 5.99 29.49 -18.30
N ARG A 298 6.56 28.34 -17.92
CA ARG A 298 7.90 28.28 -17.32
C ARG A 298 8.99 28.74 -18.30
N ALA A 299 8.88 28.36 -19.57
CA ALA A 299 9.82 28.80 -20.59
C ALA A 299 9.76 30.31 -20.80
N ALA A 300 8.58 30.94 -20.75
CA ALA A 300 8.41 32.39 -20.80
C ALA A 300 9.11 33.10 -19.62
N MET A 301 9.29 32.41 -18.50
CA MET A 301 10.08 32.88 -17.34
C MET A 301 11.58 32.51 -17.41
N GLY A 302 12.03 31.96 -18.53
CA GLY A 302 13.43 31.50 -18.71
C GLY A 302 13.76 30.19 -18.00
N LYS A 303 12.76 29.39 -17.62
CA LYS A 303 12.92 28.11 -16.90
C LYS A 303 12.65 26.94 -17.85
N TYR A 304 13.69 26.26 -18.27
CA TYR A 304 13.64 25.13 -19.23
C TYR A 304 13.83 23.77 -18.53
N HIS A 305 13.47 23.66 -17.27
CA HIS A 305 13.62 22.50 -16.43
C HIS A 305 12.40 22.32 -15.53
N GLY A 306 12.21 21.13 -15.01
CA GLY A 306 11.11 20.86 -14.07
C GLY A 306 11.01 19.39 -13.67
N VAL A 307 10.10 19.13 -12.74
CA VAL A 307 9.82 17.78 -12.23
C VAL A 307 8.33 17.48 -12.39
N VAL A 308 8.03 16.32 -13.00
CA VAL A 308 6.68 15.83 -13.26
C VAL A 308 6.53 14.47 -12.57
N LEU A 309 5.63 14.35 -11.59
CA LEU A 309 5.29 13.09 -10.94
C LEU A 309 4.08 12.44 -11.61
N ILE A 310 4.18 11.13 -11.88
CA ILE A 310 3.21 10.37 -12.65
C ILE A 310 2.86 9.10 -11.89
N PRO A 311 1.60 8.86 -11.48
CA PRO A 311 1.20 7.57 -10.94
C PRO A 311 1.24 6.48 -12.02
N GLU A 312 1.75 5.31 -11.69
CA GLU A 312 1.92 4.17 -12.60
C GLU A 312 0.62 3.81 -13.34
N GLY A 313 -0.50 3.86 -12.64
CA GLY A 313 -1.80 3.46 -13.16
C GLY A 313 -2.58 4.52 -13.90
N ILE A 314 -2.05 5.72 -14.14
CA ILE A 314 -2.79 6.88 -14.68
C ILE A 314 -3.54 6.56 -15.98
N ILE A 315 -3.00 5.71 -16.84
CA ILE A 315 -3.62 5.36 -18.11
C ILE A 315 -4.93 4.58 -17.95
N GLU A 316 -5.13 3.90 -16.84
CA GLU A 316 -6.39 3.23 -16.51
C GLU A 316 -7.52 4.24 -16.16
N PHE A 317 -7.20 5.52 -15.99
CA PHE A 317 -8.13 6.58 -15.60
C PHE A 317 -8.43 7.58 -16.74
N ILE A 318 -7.71 7.46 -17.87
CA ILE A 318 -7.93 8.29 -19.06
C ILE A 318 -9.03 7.67 -19.92
N PRO A 319 -10.16 8.36 -20.19
CA PRO A 319 -11.33 7.77 -20.82
C PRO A 319 -11.06 7.08 -22.17
N GLU A 320 -10.27 7.70 -23.03
CA GLU A 320 -9.95 7.15 -24.35
C GLU A 320 -9.09 5.87 -24.26
N ILE A 321 -8.17 5.83 -23.29
CA ILE A 321 -7.33 4.64 -23.08
C ILE A 321 -8.12 3.53 -22.41
N GLN A 322 -9.04 3.86 -21.49
CA GLN A 322 -9.97 2.87 -20.93
C GLN A 322 -10.82 2.21 -22.03
N ALA A 323 -11.34 3.02 -22.95
CA ALA A 323 -12.14 2.51 -24.07
C ALA A 323 -11.30 1.59 -24.98
N LEU A 324 -10.07 2.00 -25.30
CA LEU A 324 -9.11 1.21 -26.08
C LEU A 324 -8.77 -0.12 -25.40
N VAL A 325 -8.46 -0.12 -24.11
CA VAL A 325 -8.14 -1.34 -23.35
C VAL A 325 -9.33 -2.30 -23.34
N LYS A 326 -10.54 -1.80 -23.08
CA LYS A 326 -11.77 -2.61 -23.12
C LYS A 326 -12.02 -3.20 -24.50
N GLU A 327 -11.78 -2.46 -25.56
CA GLU A 327 -11.92 -2.92 -26.92
C GLU A 327 -10.90 -4.04 -27.21
N ILE A 328 -9.62 -3.84 -26.89
CA ILE A 328 -8.57 -4.86 -27.04
C ILE A 328 -8.93 -6.16 -26.28
N GLU A 329 -9.44 -6.05 -25.06
CA GLU A 329 -9.83 -7.21 -24.23
C GLU A 329 -11.09 -7.93 -24.73
N SER A 330 -11.86 -7.30 -25.62
CA SER A 330 -13.05 -7.89 -26.22
C SER A 330 -12.77 -8.66 -27.53
N ILE A 331 -11.60 -8.46 -28.12
CA ILE A 331 -11.19 -9.11 -29.40
C ILE A 331 -10.62 -10.50 -29.10
N PRO A 332 -11.09 -11.56 -29.81
CA PRO A 332 -10.54 -12.92 -29.66
C PRO A 332 -9.05 -12.99 -30.02
N GLU A 333 -8.27 -13.80 -29.30
CA GLU A 333 -6.81 -13.93 -29.48
C GLU A 333 -6.35 -14.40 -30.88
N GLN A 334 -7.27 -14.91 -31.71
CA GLN A 334 -6.97 -15.46 -33.04
C GLN A 334 -7.04 -14.42 -34.16
N GLU A 335 -7.42 -13.19 -33.88
CA GLU A 335 -7.55 -12.12 -34.88
C GLU A 335 -6.32 -11.20 -34.86
N ASP A 336 -6.07 -10.52 -36.00
CA ASP A 336 -5.13 -9.40 -36.02
C ASP A 336 -5.71 -8.25 -35.20
N LEU A 337 -5.23 -8.13 -33.96
CA LEU A 337 -5.74 -7.18 -32.97
C LEU A 337 -5.79 -5.75 -33.50
N TYR A 338 -4.77 -5.32 -34.25
CA TYR A 338 -4.74 -3.94 -34.77
C TYR A 338 -5.82 -3.70 -35.81
N GLN A 339 -6.03 -4.65 -36.73
CA GLN A 339 -7.05 -4.54 -37.80
C GLN A 339 -8.49 -4.66 -37.27
N ALA A 340 -8.67 -5.39 -36.18
CA ALA A 340 -9.96 -5.59 -35.54
C ALA A 340 -10.44 -4.38 -34.71
N LEU A 341 -9.52 -3.46 -34.38
CA LEU A 341 -9.86 -2.23 -33.62
C LEU A 341 -10.69 -1.25 -34.46
N SER A 342 -11.54 -0.50 -33.78
CA SER A 342 -12.28 0.63 -34.36
C SER A 342 -11.33 1.70 -34.94
N PRO A 343 -11.76 2.47 -35.94
CA PRO A 343 -10.95 3.54 -36.53
C PRO A 343 -10.46 4.57 -35.49
N SER A 344 -11.25 4.86 -34.47
CA SER A 344 -10.88 5.77 -33.37
C SER A 344 -9.73 5.21 -32.52
N SER A 345 -9.77 3.92 -32.19
CA SER A 345 -8.72 3.23 -31.44
C SER A 345 -7.44 3.07 -32.25
N GLN A 346 -7.54 2.77 -33.54
CA GLN A 346 -6.39 2.75 -34.45
C GLN A 346 -5.74 4.15 -34.55
N GLN A 347 -6.54 5.20 -34.68
CA GLN A 347 -6.04 6.59 -34.70
C GLN A 347 -5.37 6.98 -33.38
N LEU A 348 -5.92 6.56 -32.24
CA LEU A 348 -5.30 6.81 -30.94
C LEU A 348 -3.95 6.09 -30.84
N LEU A 349 -3.92 4.78 -31.16
CA LEU A 349 -2.70 3.98 -31.13
C LEU A 349 -1.63 4.48 -32.10
N SER A 350 -2.01 5.03 -33.25
CA SER A 350 -1.04 5.58 -34.21
C SER A 350 -0.20 6.73 -33.68
N LYS A 351 -0.68 7.43 -32.63
CA LYS A 351 0.05 8.51 -31.94
C LYS A 351 1.06 7.97 -30.92
N PHE A 352 1.00 6.70 -30.57
CA PHE A 352 1.85 6.12 -29.53
C PHE A 352 3.15 5.57 -30.13
N PRO A 353 4.26 5.61 -29.38
CA PRO A 353 5.50 4.93 -29.74
C PRO A 353 5.27 3.43 -30.00
N GLU A 354 6.07 2.86 -30.91
CA GLU A 354 5.91 1.45 -31.30
C GLU A 354 6.00 0.47 -30.15
N ASP A 355 6.96 0.65 -29.24
CA ASP A 355 7.14 -0.18 -28.06
C ASP A 355 5.91 -0.17 -27.13
N ILE A 356 5.24 0.97 -27.01
CA ILE A 356 4.02 1.12 -26.20
C ILE A 356 2.82 0.49 -26.92
N ARG A 357 2.72 0.62 -28.25
CA ARG A 357 1.69 -0.07 -29.04
C ARG A 357 1.81 -1.59 -28.85
N GLN A 358 3.02 -2.14 -28.94
CA GLN A 358 3.29 -3.55 -28.72
C GLN A 358 2.92 -3.99 -27.30
N GLN A 359 3.23 -3.18 -26.28
CA GLN A 359 2.85 -3.46 -24.90
C GLN A 359 1.32 -3.54 -24.72
N LEU A 360 0.57 -2.59 -25.29
CA LEU A 360 -0.89 -2.58 -25.21
C LEU A 360 -1.53 -3.76 -25.96
N LEU A 361 -1.07 -4.03 -27.18
CA LEU A 361 -1.67 -5.05 -28.04
C LEU A 361 -1.35 -6.48 -27.59
N TYR A 362 -0.14 -6.76 -27.11
CA TYR A 362 0.34 -8.14 -26.97
C TYR A 362 0.77 -8.55 -25.57
N HIS A 363 0.96 -7.60 -24.63
CA HIS A 363 1.32 -7.99 -23.26
C HIS A 363 0.08 -8.22 -22.41
N ARG A 364 -0.03 -9.42 -21.85
CA ARG A 364 -1.13 -9.83 -20.97
C ARG A 364 -0.61 -10.16 -19.56
N ASP A 365 -1.45 -9.96 -18.57
CA ASP A 365 -1.22 -10.43 -17.20
C ASP A 365 -1.58 -11.92 -17.08
N ALA A 366 -1.38 -12.49 -15.88
CA ALA A 366 -1.69 -13.90 -15.62
C ALA A 366 -3.21 -14.24 -15.75
N HIS A 367 -4.07 -13.24 -15.88
CA HIS A 367 -5.51 -13.38 -16.04
C HIS A 367 -5.99 -13.09 -17.48
N GLY A 368 -5.06 -12.81 -18.40
CA GLY A 368 -5.36 -12.50 -19.81
C GLY A 368 -5.74 -11.04 -20.07
N ASN A 369 -5.73 -10.15 -19.07
CA ASN A 369 -6.00 -8.73 -19.26
C ASN A 369 -4.77 -7.99 -19.78
N VAL A 370 -4.95 -6.83 -20.42
CA VAL A 370 -3.84 -5.96 -20.81
C VAL A 370 -2.99 -5.62 -19.59
N TYR A 371 -1.66 -5.84 -19.69
CA TYR A 371 -0.75 -5.65 -18.56
C TYR A 371 -0.38 -4.17 -18.39
N VAL A 372 -1.34 -3.36 -17.97
CA VAL A 372 -1.24 -1.89 -17.93
C VAL A 372 -0.06 -1.40 -17.07
N SER A 373 0.25 -2.06 -15.96
CA SER A 373 1.35 -1.64 -15.08
C SER A 373 2.75 -1.77 -15.70
N LYS A 374 2.90 -2.55 -16.79
CA LYS A 374 4.16 -2.63 -17.56
C LYS A 374 4.33 -1.50 -18.56
N ILE A 375 3.28 -0.75 -18.86
CA ILE A 375 3.36 0.30 -19.84
C ILE A 375 4.24 1.43 -19.31
N SER A 376 5.18 1.87 -20.14
CA SER A 376 6.07 3.00 -19.84
C SER A 376 5.32 4.33 -20.04
N VAL A 377 4.35 4.61 -19.16
CA VAL A 377 3.50 5.82 -19.24
C VAL A 377 4.32 7.11 -19.20
N ASP A 378 5.41 7.13 -18.48
CA ASP A 378 6.40 8.22 -18.47
C ASP A 378 6.96 8.52 -19.86
N LYS A 379 7.37 7.50 -20.61
CA LYS A 379 7.85 7.64 -22.00
C LYS A 379 6.72 8.03 -22.96
N LEU A 380 5.52 7.48 -22.76
CA LEU A 380 4.35 7.86 -23.54
C LEU A 380 4.05 9.36 -23.41
N LEU A 381 3.99 9.85 -22.16
CA LEU A 381 3.72 11.27 -21.90
C LEU A 381 4.84 12.17 -22.46
N ILE A 382 6.11 11.80 -22.30
CA ILE A 382 7.24 12.55 -22.90
C ILE A 382 7.05 12.66 -24.41
N HIS A 383 6.76 11.56 -25.09
CA HIS A 383 6.57 11.55 -26.55
C HIS A 383 5.41 12.45 -27.00
N LEU A 384 4.26 12.33 -26.33
CA LEU A 384 3.08 13.13 -26.68
C LEU A 384 3.27 14.62 -26.37
N VAL A 385 3.93 14.95 -25.26
CA VAL A 385 4.29 16.33 -24.88
C VAL A 385 5.23 16.92 -25.93
N GLN A 386 6.25 16.18 -26.35
CA GLN A 386 7.16 16.64 -27.39
C GLN A 386 6.43 16.94 -28.70
N GLN A 387 5.60 16.02 -29.19
CA GLN A 387 4.81 16.24 -30.41
C GLN A 387 3.89 17.44 -30.28
N TYR A 388 3.25 17.62 -29.13
CA TYR A 388 2.32 18.74 -28.91
C TYR A 388 3.07 20.07 -28.86
N LEU A 389 4.21 20.17 -28.19
CA LEU A 389 5.05 21.36 -28.12
C LEU A 389 5.57 21.74 -29.53
N GLU A 390 6.05 20.79 -30.31
CA GLU A 390 6.51 21.00 -31.68
C GLU A 390 5.40 21.54 -32.59
N ALA A 391 4.15 21.11 -32.37
CA ALA A 391 3.00 21.56 -33.15
C ALA A 391 2.49 22.95 -32.73
N HIS A 392 2.41 23.22 -31.42
CA HIS A 392 1.68 24.39 -30.88
C HIS A 392 2.56 25.44 -30.22
N PHE A 393 3.78 25.08 -29.74
CA PHE A 393 4.70 25.93 -28.96
C PHE A 393 6.12 25.88 -29.54
N LYS A 394 6.28 26.10 -30.85
CA LYS A 394 7.52 25.88 -31.62
C LYS A 394 8.79 26.55 -31.08
N HIS A 395 8.66 27.51 -30.16
CA HIS A 395 9.80 28.24 -29.58
C HIS A 395 10.22 27.71 -28.19
N VAL A 396 9.53 26.72 -27.68
CA VAL A 396 9.81 26.14 -26.35
C VAL A 396 10.76 24.97 -26.51
N PRO A 397 12.04 25.10 -26.07
CA PRO A 397 12.94 23.97 -26.08
C PRO A 397 12.49 22.96 -25.02
N PHE A 398 12.47 21.68 -25.39
CA PHE A 398 12.04 20.61 -24.52
C PHE A 398 12.99 19.44 -24.59
N ASN A 399 13.59 19.13 -23.46
CA ASN A 399 14.36 17.89 -23.24
C ASN A 399 13.79 17.20 -22.00
N ALA A 400 13.61 15.90 -22.06
CA ALA A 400 13.03 15.16 -20.94
C ALA A 400 13.83 13.89 -20.62
N ILE A 401 13.88 13.55 -19.32
CA ILE A 401 14.48 12.34 -18.78
C ILE A 401 13.40 11.57 -18.05
N SER A 402 13.28 10.29 -18.38
CA SER A 402 12.34 9.36 -17.76
C SER A 402 12.98 8.66 -16.56
N HIS A 403 12.23 8.54 -15.46
CA HIS A 403 12.60 7.80 -14.27
C HIS A 403 11.45 6.89 -13.84
N PHE A 404 11.78 5.72 -13.28
CA PHE A 404 10.82 4.87 -12.62
C PHE A 404 11.29 4.56 -11.19
N LEU A 405 10.54 5.04 -10.20
CA LEU A 405 10.74 4.71 -8.80
C LEU A 405 9.73 3.63 -8.41
N GLY A 406 10.21 2.42 -8.27
CA GLY A 406 9.36 1.23 -8.20
C GLY A 406 9.75 0.25 -7.09
N TYR A 407 10.29 -0.90 -7.48
CA TYR A 407 10.51 -2.05 -6.58
C TYR A 407 11.45 -1.77 -5.41
N GLU A 408 12.36 -0.83 -5.54
CA GLU A 408 13.27 -0.38 -4.48
C GLU A 408 12.53 0.13 -3.24
N GLY A 409 11.37 0.76 -3.40
CA GLY A 409 10.52 1.22 -2.30
C GLY A 409 9.87 0.09 -1.50
N ARG A 410 9.78 -1.13 -2.07
CA ARG A 410 9.16 -2.29 -1.41
C ARG A 410 10.07 -3.00 -0.42
N SER A 411 11.38 -2.83 -0.53
CA SER A 411 12.35 -3.60 0.22
C SER A 411 13.40 -2.74 0.92
N GLY A 412 13.19 -1.44 0.95
CA GLY A 412 14.02 -0.50 1.69
C GLY A 412 14.00 -0.77 3.20
N THR A 413 15.03 -0.29 3.88
CA THR A 413 15.06 -0.31 5.35
C THR A 413 13.88 0.49 5.88
N PRO A 414 13.02 -0.09 6.75
CA PRO A 414 11.85 0.61 7.25
C PRO A 414 12.21 1.88 8.03
N THR A 415 11.40 2.92 7.87
CA THR A 415 11.46 4.08 8.74
C THR A 415 11.15 3.70 10.19
N ARG A 416 11.46 4.58 11.12
CA ARG A 416 11.07 4.37 12.53
C ARG A 416 9.56 4.17 12.68
N PHE A 417 8.76 4.94 11.93
CA PHE A 417 7.30 4.79 11.94
C PHE A 417 6.88 3.37 11.53
N ASP A 418 7.30 2.90 10.36
CA ASP A 418 6.93 1.56 9.86
C ASP A 418 7.50 0.44 10.74
N ASN A 419 8.71 0.62 11.32
CA ASN A 419 9.27 -0.33 12.27
C ASN A 419 8.39 -0.51 13.50
N ILE A 420 7.98 0.58 14.11
CA ILE A 420 7.14 0.55 15.31
C ILE A 420 5.73 0.07 14.98
N TYR A 421 5.16 0.58 13.88
CA TYR A 421 3.81 0.24 13.46
C TYR A 421 3.67 -1.24 13.15
N SER A 422 4.53 -1.79 12.30
CA SER A 422 4.51 -3.20 11.91
C SER A 422 4.77 -4.14 13.10
N TYR A 423 5.67 -3.76 14.02
CA TYR A 423 5.91 -4.52 15.24
C TYR A 423 4.67 -4.58 16.13
N ASN A 424 3.98 -3.45 16.32
CA ASN A 424 2.74 -3.42 17.11
C ASN A 424 1.59 -4.18 16.44
N LEU A 425 1.47 -4.15 15.11
CA LEU A 425 0.50 -4.96 14.36
C LEU A 425 0.73 -6.46 14.57
N GLY A 426 1.99 -6.92 14.48
CA GLY A 426 2.36 -8.30 14.71
C GLY A 426 2.09 -8.75 16.15
N TYR A 427 2.45 -7.91 17.11
CA TYR A 427 2.17 -8.17 18.52
C TYR A 427 0.65 -8.29 18.77
N GLY A 428 -0.13 -7.39 18.18
CA GLY A 428 -1.59 -7.42 18.22
C GLY A 428 -2.17 -8.68 17.61
N ALA A 429 -1.63 -9.16 16.48
CA ALA A 429 -2.07 -10.41 15.86
C ALA A 429 -1.94 -11.60 16.80
N GLY A 430 -0.85 -11.70 17.59
CA GLY A 430 -0.69 -12.73 18.61
C GLY A 430 -1.76 -12.66 19.71
N ILE A 431 -2.13 -11.44 20.13
CA ILE A 431 -3.23 -11.24 21.09
C ILE A 431 -4.59 -11.67 20.48
N LEU A 432 -4.81 -11.42 19.18
CA LEU A 432 -6.03 -11.87 18.49
C LEU A 432 -6.11 -13.40 18.40
N VAL A 433 -5.00 -14.09 18.12
CA VAL A 433 -4.93 -15.55 18.15
C VAL A 433 -5.27 -16.07 19.54
N PHE A 434 -4.66 -15.53 20.58
CA PHE A 434 -4.93 -15.91 21.97
C PHE A 434 -6.41 -15.76 22.34
N ASN A 435 -7.06 -14.68 21.89
CA ASN A 435 -8.48 -14.43 22.11
C ASN A 435 -9.40 -15.16 21.12
N ARG A 436 -8.89 -16.12 20.34
CA ARG A 436 -9.65 -16.95 19.40
C ARG A 436 -10.47 -16.12 18.38
N CYS A 437 -9.96 -14.95 17.98
CA CYS A 437 -10.59 -14.13 16.96
C CYS A 437 -10.36 -14.76 15.59
N ASN A 438 -11.42 -15.14 14.88
CA ASN A 438 -11.32 -15.73 13.54
C ASN A 438 -11.83 -14.75 12.48
N GLY A 439 -11.04 -14.50 11.41
CA GLY A 439 -11.41 -13.59 10.32
C GLY A 439 -11.25 -12.10 10.64
N TYR A 440 -10.28 -11.76 11.49
CA TYR A 440 -9.99 -10.37 11.87
C TYR A 440 -8.67 -9.86 11.31
N LEU A 441 -8.61 -8.55 11.06
CA LEU A 441 -7.37 -7.80 10.89
C LEU A 441 -6.87 -7.28 12.24
N SER A 442 -5.56 -7.38 12.47
CA SER A 442 -4.87 -6.59 13.49
C SER A 442 -4.67 -5.17 12.96
N THR A 443 -5.25 -4.18 13.61
CA THR A 443 -5.15 -2.77 13.21
C THR A 443 -4.82 -1.87 14.41
N ILE A 444 -4.26 -0.70 14.13
CA ILE A 444 -3.89 0.30 15.15
C ILE A 444 -4.59 1.61 14.81
N GLU A 445 -5.29 2.15 15.78
CA GLU A 445 -5.95 3.47 15.72
C GLU A 445 -5.06 4.54 16.36
N GLY A 446 -5.13 5.76 15.82
CA GLY A 446 -4.49 6.92 16.41
C GLY A 446 -3.02 7.08 16.03
N LEU A 447 -2.65 6.70 14.81
CA LEU A 447 -1.28 6.72 14.28
C LEU A 447 -0.65 8.13 14.23
N THR A 448 -1.46 9.19 14.26
CA THR A 448 -1.01 10.59 14.36
C THR A 448 -0.57 11.00 15.77
N ASN A 449 -0.83 10.17 16.77
CA ASN A 449 -0.42 10.41 18.14
C ASN A 449 0.93 9.72 18.46
N PRO A 450 1.59 10.12 19.55
CA PRO A 450 2.72 9.35 20.08
C PRO A 450 2.35 7.87 20.33
N VAL A 451 3.32 6.96 20.16
CA VAL A 451 3.13 5.51 20.22
C VAL A 451 2.38 5.05 21.49
N GLU A 452 2.63 5.71 22.61
CA GLU A 452 1.99 5.39 23.91
C GLU A 452 0.46 5.57 23.88
N LYS A 453 -0.04 6.39 22.95
CA LYS A 453 -1.47 6.67 22.77
C LYS A 453 -2.12 5.81 21.69
N TRP A 454 -1.36 5.04 20.94
CA TRP A 454 -1.89 4.11 19.95
C TRP A 454 -2.79 3.06 20.60
N ARG A 455 -3.79 2.61 19.87
CA ARG A 455 -4.78 1.65 20.36
C ARG A 455 -4.93 0.49 19.37
N LEU A 456 -4.78 -0.73 19.88
CA LEU A 456 -5.06 -1.92 19.10
C LEU A 456 -6.57 -2.07 18.87
N ARG A 457 -6.92 -2.42 17.63
CA ARG A 457 -8.30 -2.74 17.23
C ARG A 457 -8.31 -4.08 16.49
N ALA A 458 -9.43 -4.77 16.59
CA ALA A 458 -9.70 -5.96 15.80
C ALA A 458 -10.85 -5.64 14.83
N LEU A 459 -10.51 -5.56 13.56
CA LEU A 459 -11.42 -5.23 12.47
C LEU A 459 -11.85 -6.52 11.78
N PRO A 460 -13.14 -6.92 11.80
CA PRO A 460 -13.60 -8.07 11.02
C PRO A 460 -13.36 -7.83 9.52
N ILE A 461 -12.65 -8.75 8.86
CA ILE A 461 -12.30 -8.59 7.43
C ILE A 461 -13.56 -8.47 6.57
N VAL A 462 -14.60 -9.22 6.92
CA VAL A 462 -15.89 -9.19 6.22
C VAL A 462 -16.52 -7.79 6.15
N ARG A 463 -16.16 -6.88 7.07
CA ARG A 463 -16.65 -5.49 7.06
C ARG A 463 -15.98 -4.60 6.00
N MET A 464 -14.90 -5.07 5.39
CA MET A 464 -14.22 -4.40 4.28
C MET A 464 -14.60 -4.98 2.91
N LEU A 465 -15.34 -6.09 2.89
CA LEU A 465 -15.67 -6.77 1.64
C LEU A 465 -16.81 -6.08 0.90
N THR A 466 -16.68 -6.06 -0.41
CA THR A 466 -17.73 -5.84 -1.41
C THR A 466 -17.73 -7.03 -2.36
N THR A 467 -18.62 -7.04 -3.34
CA THR A 467 -18.72 -8.12 -4.33
C THR A 467 -18.55 -7.60 -5.74
N LYS A 468 -17.95 -8.43 -6.60
CA LYS A 468 -17.87 -8.20 -8.04
C LYS A 468 -18.49 -9.38 -8.77
N THR A 469 -19.37 -9.09 -9.72
CA THR A 469 -19.92 -10.11 -10.63
C THR A 469 -19.02 -10.21 -11.85
N ASN A 470 -18.54 -11.42 -12.14
CA ASN A 470 -17.75 -11.72 -13.33
C ASN A 470 -18.64 -11.83 -14.58
N LYS A 471 -18.01 -11.95 -15.77
CA LYS A 471 -18.70 -12.14 -17.06
C LYS A 471 -19.54 -13.44 -17.13
N ASP A 472 -19.16 -14.46 -16.37
CA ASP A 472 -19.86 -15.75 -16.24
C ASP A 472 -21.00 -15.75 -15.22
N GLY A 473 -21.28 -14.60 -14.57
CA GLY A 473 -22.30 -14.45 -13.54
C GLY A 473 -21.83 -14.87 -12.13
N SER A 474 -20.60 -15.37 -11.96
CA SER A 474 -20.07 -15.71 -10.64
C SER A 474 -19.80 -14.47 -9.80
N ILE A 475 -20.15 -14.55 -8.52
CA ILE A 475 -19.97 -13.44 -7.55
C ILE A 475 -18.70 -13.73 -6.73
N HIS A 476 -17.76 -12.80 -6.74
CA HIS A 476 -16.53 -12.88 -5.98
C HIS A 476 -16.43 -11.77 -4.94
N PRO A 477 -16.14 -12.10 -3.68
CA PRO A 477 -15.84 -11.10 -2.66
C PRO A 477 -14.45 -10.50 -2.91
N LEU A 478 -14.32 -9.21 -2.64
CA LEU A 478 -13.04 -8.49 -2.67
C LEU A 478 -13.07 -7.31 -1.69
N ILE A 479 -11.90 -6.91 -1.22
CA ILE A 479 -11.77 -5.67 -0.46
C ILE A 479 -11.75 -4.50 -1.46
N LYS A 480 -12.65 -3.53 -1.25
CA LYS A 480 -12.72 -2.31 -2.07
C LYS A 480 -11.50 -1.45 -1.82
N LYS A 481 -10.81 -1.09 -2.88
CA LYS A 481 -9.69 -0.16 -2.81
C LYS A 481 -10.18 1.26 -2.55
N GLN A 482 -9.46 1.95 -1.68
CA GLN A 482 -9.71 3.37 -1.44
C GLN A 482 -8.89 4.21 -2.42
N LEU A 483 -9.59 5.04 -3.15
CA LEU A 483 -8.99 6.01 -4.06
C LEU A 483 -8.69 7.31 -3.32
N VAL A 484 -7.85 8.16 -3.93
CA VAL A 484 -7.63 9.51 -3.40
C VAL A 484 -8.97 10.27 -3.44
N ASP A 485 -9.44 10.69 -2.27
CA ASP A 485 -10.62 11.54 -2.17
C ASP A 485 -10.25 12.99 -2.55
N ILE A 486 -10.68 13.41 -3.74
CA ILE A 486 -10.42 14.75 -4.26
C ILE A 486 -11.20 15.86 -3.54
N SER A 487 -12.14 15.50 -2.67
CA SER A 487 -12.84 16.43 -1.78
C SER A 487 -12.16 16.56 -0.40
N SER A 488 -11.17 15.70 -0.12
CA SER A 488 -10.48 15.66 1.17
C SER A 488 -9.70 16.94 1.50
N PRO A 489 -9.49 17.26 2.79
CA PRO A 489 -8.66 18.40 3.18
C PRO A 489 -7.24 18.35 2.62
N VAL A 490 -6.65 17.15 2.52
CA VAL A 490 -5.31 16.97 1.96
C VAL A 490 -5.26 17.32 0.47
N PHE A 491 -6.24 16.87 -0.30
CA PHE A 491 -6.30 17.18 -1.73
C PHE A 491 -6.61 18.65 -1.99
N ASN A 492 -7.51 19.25 -1.21
CA ASN A 492 -7.81 20.68 -1.29
C ASN A 492 -6.55 21.53 -1.04
N LYS A 493 -5.75 21.16 -0.04
CA LYS A 493 -4.47 21.82 0.25
C LYS A 493 -3.47 21.63 -0.90
N PHE A 494 -3.31 20.42 -1.41
CA PHE A 494 -2.51 20.15 -2.60
C PHE A 494 -2.94 21.00 -3.80
N SER A 495 -4.25 21.06 -4.09
CA SER A 495 -4.82 21.82 -5.22
C SER A 495 -4.57 23.32 -5.13
N LEU A 496 -4.50 23.86 -3.92
CA LEU A 496 -4.16 25.27 -3.67
C LEU A 496 -2.68 25.54 -4.00
N TYR A 497 -1.78 24.72 -3.47
CA TYR A 497 -0.34 25.00 -3.54
C TYR A 497 0.30 24.57 -4.86
N ARG A 498 -0.19 23.53 -5.54
CA ARG A 498 0.39 23.05 -6.81
C ARG A 498 0.40 24.13 -7.90
N LYS A 499 -0.53 25.13 -7.86
CA LYS A 499 -0.55 26.25 -8.80
C LYS A 499 0.70 27.13 -8.65
N ILE A 500 1.17 27.30 -7.41
CA ILE A 500 2.41 28.03 -7.11
C ILE A 500 3.61 27.18 -7.54
N TRP A 501 3.63 25.89 -7.16
CA TRP A 501 4.74 24.98 -7.49
C TRP A 501 4.92 24.80 -9.00
N ALA A 502 3.85 24.91 -9.79
CA ALA A 502 3.90 24.78 -11.23
C ALA A 502 4.90 25.75 -11.86
N LEU A 503 4.93 27.00 -11.43
CA LEU A 503 5.74 28.07 -12.02
C LEU A 503 7.02 28.37 -11.22
N GLU A 504 7.01 28.08 -9.91
CA GLU A 504 8.15 28.33 -9.04
C GLU A 504 9.01 27.08 -8.83
N ASP A 505 10.28 27.29 -8.49
CA ASP A 505 11.20 26.22 -8.13
C ASP A 505 11.25 26.04 -6.62
N SER A 506 10.07 25.93 -5.99
CA SER A 506 9.88 25.81 -4.54
C SER A 506 10.06 24.37 -4.03
N TYR A 507 10.99 23.64 -4.63
CA TYR A 507 11.27 22.26 -4.24
C TYR A 507 11.68 22.13 -2.78
N ARG A 508 11.10 21.15 -2.09
CA ARG A 508 11.56 20.77 -0.75
C ARG A 508 12.62 19.69 -0.85
N PHE A 509 13.62 19.80 0.02
CA PHE A 509 14.72 18.84 0.11
C PHE A 509 14.55 18.06 1.40
N VAL A 510 14.03 16.84 1.28
CA VAL A 510 13.91 15.93 2.41
C VAL A 510 15.29 15.38 2.80
N GLY A 511 15.50 15.18 4.09
CA GLY A 511 16.73 14.60 4.60
C GLY A 511 16.89 13.11 4.27
N PRO A 512 18.00 12.48 4.65
CA PRO A 512 18.18 11.04 4.50
C PRO A 512 17.21 10.30 5.41
N LEU A 513 16.75 9.11 4.95
CA LEU A 513 15.98 8.20 5.78
C LEU A 513 16.83 7.64 6.92
N GLN A 514 16.26 7.58 8.11
CA GLN A 514 16.89 6.99 9.29
C GLN A 514 15.89 6.09 10.02
N ILE A 515 16.37 4.93 10.47
CA ILE A 515 15.56 3.98 11.25
C ILE A 515 15.36 4.49 12.68
N CYS A 516 16.41 5.07 13.25
CA CYS A 516 16.44 5.63 14.61
C CYS A 516 16.97 7.05 14.51
N SER A 517 16.14 7.99 14.87
CA SER A 517 16.57 9.36 15.09
C SER A 517 17.30 9.46 16.41
N PRO A 518 18.37 10.29 16.54
CA PRO A 518 18.79 10.77 17.85
C PRO A 518 17.59 11.38 18.59
N GLU A 519 17.56 11.31 19.91
CA GLU A 519 16.43 11.75 20.74
C GLU A 519 15.89 13.15 20.41
N ASP A 520 16.68 13.98 19.72
CA ASP A 520 16.41 15.38 19.41
C ASP A 520 16.05 15.67 17.93
N SER A 521 15.96 14.66 17.03
CA SER A 521 15.63 14.92 15.63
C SER A 521 14.18 14.57 15.30
N TYR A 522 13.40 15.60 15.03
CA TYR A 522 11.95 15.49 14.76
C TYR A 522 11.58 15.00 13.35
N SER A 523 12.55 14.87 12.42
CA SER A 523 12.22 14.68 11.01
C SER A 523 11.70 13.29 10.62
N ASP A 524 12.08 12.25 11.38
CA ASP A 524 11.78 10.85 11.02
C ASP A 524 10.64 10.23 11.84
N ASP A 525 10.13 10.96 12.86
CA ASP A 525 9.08 10.48 13.76
C ASP A 525 7.67 10.83 13.30
N PHE A 526 7.54 11.57 12.20
CA PHE A 526 6.23 11.98 11.70
C PHE A 526 5.61 10.89 10.82
N PRO A 527 4.35 10.53 11.06
CA PRO A 527 3.59 9.72 10.14
C PRO A 527 3.37 10.46 8.81
N PRO A 528 2.90 9.77 7.77
CA PRO A 528 2.67 10.38 6.47
C PRO A 528 1.83 11.65 6.54
N LEU A 529 2.17 12.65 5.72
CA LEU A 529 1.44 13.91 5.66
C LEU A 529 -0.04 13.72 5.34
N ILE A 530 -0.39 12.70 4.57
CA ILE A 530 -1.78 12.34 4.29
C ILE A 530 -2.54 12.08 5.60
N LEU A 531 -1.96 11.32 6.54
CA LEU A 531 -2.57 11.10 7.84
C LEU A 531 -2.77 12.40 8.60
N PHE A 532 -1.74 13.21 8.67
CA PHE A 532 -1.80 14.48 9.39
C PHE A 532 -2.81 15.46 8.80
N LEU A 533 -2.79 15.64 7.48
CA LEU A 533 -3.63 16.62 6.82
C LEU A 533 -5.12 16.25 6.82
N ASN A 534 -5.44 14.97 6.99
CA ASN A 534 -6.82 14.50 7.16
C ASN A 534 -7.34 14.62 8.60
N HIS A 535 -6.45 14.77 9.59
CA HIS A 535 -6.85 14.95 10.99
C HIS A 535 -7.01 16.42 11.38
N ASN A 536 -8.23 16.82 11.76
CA ASN A 536 -8.59 18.22 12.12
C ASN A 536 -7.77 18.82 13.29
N GLU A 537 -7.19 18.02 14.16
CA GLU A 537 -6.39 18.51 15.30
C GLU A 537 -4.99 18.97 14.89
N TRP A 538 -4.51 18.55 13.75
CA TRP A 538 -3.15 18.82 13.33
C TRP A 538 -2.98 20.17 12.63
N GLN A 539 -4.04 20.73 12.06
CA GLN A 539 -4.02 22.09 11.50
C GLN A 539 -3.48 23.14 12.49
N LYS A 540 -3.62 22.87 13.81
CA LYS A 540 -3.11 23.75 14.89
C LYS A 540 -1.62 23.53 15.23
N ARG A 541 -0.99 22.43 14.81
CA ARG A 541 0.42 22.10 15.12
C ARG A 541 1.37 22.18 13.92
N CYS A 542 0.85 22.32 12.72
CA CYS A 542 1.61 22.22 11.48
C CYS A 542 2.25 23.53 10.98
N SER A 543 2.20 24.60 11.74
CA SER A 543 2.98 25.82 11.42
C SER A 543 4.50 25.58 11.31
N ILE A 544 5.00 24.49 11.87
CA ILE A 544 6.45 24.18 11.87
C ILE A 544 6.91 23.40 10.64
N CYS A 545 6.05 22.56 10.02
CA CYS A 545 6.44 21.73 8.86
C CYS A 545 6.05 22.32 7.50
N LEU A 546 5.18 23.31 7.49
CA LEU A 546 4.70 23.99 6.30
C LEU A 546 4.78 25.53 6.56
N GLU A 547 5.95 26.03 7.00
CA GLU A 547 6.25 27.46 6.88
C GLU A 547 6.34 27.80 5.39
N ILE A 548 5.18 27.89 4.78
CA ILE A 548 4.98 28.81 3.66
C ILE A 548 4.63 30.12 4.35
N PRO A 549 5.37 31.20 4.13
CA PRO A 549 5.01 32.51 4.69
C PRO A 549 3.53 32.75 4.37
N ASP A 550 2.72 33.04 5.41
CA ASP A 550 1.44 33.70 5.21
C ASP A 550 1.74 35.00 4.44
N GLN A 551 1.71 34.93 3.12
CA GLN A 551 1.56 36.12 2.32
C GLN A 551 0.07 36.40 2.31
N ASP A 552 -0.33 37.39 3.10
CA ASP A 552 -1.61 38.05 3.03
C ASP A 552 -1.97 38.31 1.56
N TYR A 553 -3.04 37.65 1.08
CA TYR A 553 -3.79 38.01 -0.10
C TYR A 553 -5.25 38.18 0.27
#